data_9d42635a6f718489e1b1387e112052df
#
_entry.id   9d42635a6f718489e1b1387e112052df
#
_cell.length_a   1.000
_cell.length_b   1.000
_cell.length_c   1.000
_cell.angle_alpha   90.00
_cell.angle_beta   90.00
_cell.angle_gamma   90.00
#
_symmetry.space_group_name_H-M   'P 1'
#
loop_
_entity.id
_entity.type
_entity.pdbx_description
1 polymer ?
#
loop_
_entity_poly.entity_id
_entity_poly.type
_entity_poly.pdbx_seq_one_letter_code
_entity_poly.pdbx_strand_id
1 'polypeptide(L)'
;MSYLKSMLLLFSFLLAFSTQALSGPLNINTADDSELAEVIDGVGERRAVAIVQYRETHGPFASVDELANVKGIGMKTVENNRGNLTVISPRP
;
A
#
# COMPACT_ATOMS: atom_id res chain seq x y z
N MET A 1 32.18 26.79 -11.63
CA MET A 1 32.53 25.45 -11.14
C MET A 1 31.40 24.49 -11.36
N SER A 2 31.56 23.66 -12.37
CA SER A 2 30.49 22.82 -12.89
C SER A 2 30.08 21.66 -11.97
N TYR A 3 30.94 21.21 -11.07
CA TYR A 3 30.58 20.10 -10.18
C TYR A 3 29.59 20.48 -9.09
N LEU A 4 29.64 21.70 -8.59
CA LEU A 4 28.73 22.17 -7.56
C LEU A 4 27.27 22.19 -8.03
N LYS A 5 27.08 22.62 -9.27
CA LYS A 5 25.76 22.63 -9.88
C LYS A 5 25.20 21.21 -10.05
N SER A 6 26.04 20.26 -10.44
CA SER A 6 25.63 18.86 -10.60
C SER A 6 25.28 18.21 -9.27
N MET A 7 26.03 18.50 -8.21
CA MET A 7 25.72 17.98 -6.87
C MET A 7 24.41 18.53 -6.31
N LEU A 8 24.14 19.81 -6.53
CA LEU A 8 22.90 20.43 -6.09
C LEU A 8 21.67 19.83 -6.79
N LEU A 9 21.78 19.56 -8.07
CA LEU A 9 20.70 18.93 -8.84
C LEU A 9 20.41 17.52 -8.37
N LEU A 10 21.44 16.73 -8.07
CA LEU A 10 21.29 15.37 -7.55
C LEU A 10 20.62 15.36 -6.17
N PHE A 11 21.02 16.27 -5.31
CA PHE A 11 20.45 16.39 -3.97
C PHE A 11 18.97 16.78 -4.03
N SER A 12 18.60 17.70 -4.90
CA SER A 12 17.20 18.11 -5.10
C SER A 12 16.33 16.96 -5.58
N PHE A 13 16.83 16.11 -6.47
CA PHE A 13 16.12 14.94 -6.97
C PHE A 13 15.85 13.94 -5.85
N LEU A 14 16.83 13.67 -4.98
CA LEU A 14 16.68 12.76 -3.85
C LEU A 14 15.62 13.25 -2.85
N LEU A 15 15.58 14.56 -2.57
CA LEU A 15 14.59 15.14 -1.68
C LEU A 15 13.16 15.00 -2.23
N ALA A 16 12.99 15.23 -3.52
CA ALA A 16 11.68 15.08 -4.15
C ALA A 16 11.17 13.64 -4.08
N PHE A 17 12.07 12.66 -4.23
CA PHE A 17 11.70 11.24 -4.16
C PHE A 17 11.30 10.83 -2.75
N SER A 18 11.99 11.32 -1.72
CA SER A 18 11.69 10.92 -0.34
C SER A 18 10.37 11.49 0.20
N THR A 19 9.83 12.57 -0.36
CA THR A 19 8.55 13.11 0.10
C THR A 19 7.36 12.22 -0.27
N GLN A 20 7.50 11.30 -1.22
CA GLN A 20 6.43 10.39 -1.60
C GLN A 20 6.22 9.25 -0.61
N ALA A 21 7.12 9.05 0.34
CA ALA A 21 7.05 7.97 1.30
C ALA A 21 6.08 8.23 2.47
N LEU A 22 5.42 9.41 2.52
CA LEU A 22 4.59 9.83 3.66
C LEU A 22 3.10 9.89 3.32
N SER A 23 2.59 8.86 2.66
CA SER A 23 1.24 8.93 2.08
C SER A 23 0.12 8.36 2.96
N GLY A 24 0.33 8.10 4.25
CA GLY A 24 -0.73 7.63 5.15
C GLY A 24 -1.16 6.18 4.89
N PRO A 25 -2.33 5.76 5.43
CA PRO A 25 -2.80 4.38 5.29
C PRO A 25 -3.01 3.97 3.84
N LEU A 26 -2.70 2.70 3.54
CA LEU A 26 -2.85 2.15 2.21
C LEU A 26 -4.31 1.82 1.94
N ASN A 27 -4.83 2.27 0.80
CA ASN A 27 -6.19 1.92 0.38
C ASN A 27 -6.20 0.55 -0.28
N ILE A 28 -6.81 -0.43 0.37
CA ILE A 28 -6.83 -1.82 -0.12
C ILE A 28 -7.66 -1.99 -1.39
N ASN A 29 -8.49 -1.01 -1.73
CA ASN A 29 -9.29 -1.05 -2.94
C ASN A 29 -8.55 -0.56 -4.18
N THR A 30 -7.48 0.19 -4.01
CA THR A 30 -6.74 0.78 -5.13
C THR A 30 -5.29 0.35 -5.20
N ALA A 31 -4.75 -0.22 -4.13
CA ALA A 31 -3.35 -0.66 -4.08
C ALA A 31 -3.10 -1.82 -5.04
N ASP A 32 -1.91 -1.85 -5.63
CA ASP A 32 -1.50 -3.01 -6.42
C ASP A 32 -0.96 -4.12 -5.51
N ASP A 33 -0.70 -5.29 -6.09
CA ASP A 33 -0.23 -6.45 -5.36
C ASP A 33 1.12 -6.20 -4.66
N SER A 34 2.02 -5.46 -5.28
CA SER A 34 3.32 -5.13 -4.67
C SER A 34 3.15 -4.26 -3.44
N GLU A 35 2.31 -3.25 -3.51
CA GLU A 35 2.02 -2.37 -2.36
C GLU A 35 1.36 -3.14 -1.22
N LEU A 36 0.41 -4.00 -1.54
CA LEU A 36 -0.27 -4.82 -0.54
C LEU A 36 0.71 -5.76 0.15
N ALA A 37 1.60 -6.42 -0.62
CA ALA A 37 2.59 -7.33 -0.06
C ALA A 37 3.60 -6.60 0.84
N GLU A 38 3.95 -5.37 0.48
CA GLU A 38 4.91 -4.58 1.23
C GLU A 38 4.33 -4.04 2.53
N VAL A 39 3.10 -3.53 2.51
CA VAL A 39 2.50 -2.84 3.65
C VAL A 39 1.86 -3.80 4.64
N ILE A 40 1.21 -4.87 4.16
CA ILE A 40 0.49 -5.79 5.04
C ILE A 40 1.42 -6.89 5.53
N ASP A 41 1.83 -6.80 6.78
CA ASP A 41 2.69 -7.82 7.39
C ASP A 41 1.98 -9.16 7.42
N GLY A 42 2.67 -10.21 6.98
CA GLY A 42 2.17 -11.56 7.01
C GLY A 42 1.39 -12.00 5.78
N VAL A 43 1.20 -11.10 4.81
CA VAL A 43 0.43 -11.43 3.60
C VAL A 43 1.31 -12.08 2.52
N GLY A 44 2.43 -11.47 2.18
CA GLY A 44 3.29 -11.95 1.09
C GLY A 44 2.64 -11.76 -0.28
N GLU A 45 3.41 -12.07 -1.33
CA GLU A 45 2.97 -11.80 -2.70
C GLU A 45 1.77 -12.63 -3.13
N ARG A 46 1.72 -13.90 -2.76
CA ARG A 46 0.63 -14.79 -3.18
C ARG A 46 -0.72 -14.31 -2.65
N ARG A 47 -0.75 -13.95 -1.37
CA ARG A 47 -1.98 -13.45 -0.75
C ARG A 47 -2.33 -12.04 -1.22
N ALA A 48 -1.33 -11.23 -1.54
CA ALA A 48 -1.57 -9.91 -2.12
C ALA A 48 -2.26 -10.04 -3.48
N VAL A 49 -1.83 -10.96 -4.33
CA VAL A 49 -2.50 -11.25 -5.61
C VAL A 49 -3.93 -11.72 -5.34
N ALA A 50 -4.13 -12.57 -4.33
CA ALA A 50 -5.46 -13.03 -3.96
C ALA A 50 -6.39 -11.89 -3.53
N ILE A 51 -5.88 -10.89 -2.86
CA ILE A 51 -6.65 -9.68 -2.49
C ILE A 51 -7.12 -8.94 -3.75
N VAL A 52 -6.21 -8.73 -4.70
CA VAL A 52 -6.56 -8.06 -5.96
C VAL A 52 -7.62 -8.84 -6.72
N GLN A 53 -7.45 -10.15 -6.82
CA GLN A 53 -8.42 -11.02 -7.50
C GLN A 53 -9.78 -11.01 -6.80
N TYR A 54 -9.78 -11.01 -5.48
CA TYR A 54 -11.02 -10.98 -4.70
C TYR A 54 -11.81 -9.72 -4.98
N ARG A 55 -11.17 -8.54 -4.93
CA ARG A 55 -11.87 -7.29 -5.18
C ARG A 55 -12.35 -7.15 -6.63
N GLU A 56 -11.64 -7.74 -7.58
CA GLU A 56 -12.07 -7.76 -8.98
C GLU A 56 -13.30 -8.64 -9.19
N THR A 57 -13.41 -9.72 -8.44
CA THR A 57 -14.50 -10.68 -8.56
C THR A 57 -15.73 -10.24 -7.76
N HIS A 58 -15.53 -9.72 -6.54
CA HIS A 58 -16.62 -9.44 -5.60
C HIS A 58 -16.92 -7.95 -5.44
N GLY A 59 -16.13 -7.08 -6.09
CA GLY A 59 -16.27 -5.64 -5.91
C GLY A 59 -15.39 -5.11 -4.78
N PRO A 60 -15.37 -3.78 -4.59
CA PRO A 60 -14.55 -3.15 -3.57
C PRO A 60 -14.86 -3.64 -2.17
N PHE A 61 -13.85 -3.68 -1.33
CA PHE A 61 -14.04 -3.95 0.11
C PHE A 61 -14.80 -2.79 0.75
N ALA A 62 -15.85 -3.10 1.50
CA ALA A 62 -16.60 -2.10 2.25
C ALA A 62 -15.88 -1.71 3.54
N SER A 63 -15.06 -2.60 4.09
CA SER A 63 -14.27 -2.35 5.30
C SER A 63 -12.97 -3.13 5.24
N VAL A 64 -12.01 -2.74 6.07
CA VAL A 64 -10.74 -3.47 6.20
C VAL A 64 -10.99 -4.89 6.72
N ASP A 65 -12.02 -5.08 7.54
CA ASP A 65 -12.38 -6.40 8.08
C ASP A 65 -12.68 -7.42 6.99
N GLU A 66 -13.18 -6.99 5.85
CA GLU A 66 -13.50 -7.90 4.75
C GLU A 66 -12.28 -8.58 4.14
N LEU A 67 -11.07 -8.12 4.43
CA LEU A 67 -9.85 -8.84 4.04
C LEU A 67 -9.85 -10.27 4.56
N ALA A 68 -10.49 -10.53 5.70
CA ALA A 68 -10.58 -11.87 6.27
C ALA A 68 -11.40 -12.83 5.39
N ASN A 69 -12.16 -12.33 4.42
CA ASN A 69 -12.86 -13.16 3.45
C ASN A 69 -11.96 -13.68 2.35
N VAL A 70 -10.77 -13.11 2.21
CA VAL A 70 -9.79 -13.56 1.21
C VAL A 70 -9.11 -14.82 1.74
N LYS A 71 -9.05 -15.86 0.90
CA LYS A 71 -8.43 -17.13 1.29
C LYS A 71 -6.97 -16.91 1.72
N GLY A 72 -6.65 -17.40 2.89
CA GLY A 72 -5.30 -17.29 3.45
C GLY A 72 -5.10 -16.09 4.37
N ILE A 73 -6.08 -15.19 4.48
CA ILE A 73 -6.00 -14.03 5.37
C ILE A 73 -6.99 -14.22 6.53
N GLY A 74 -6.46 -14.27 7.75
CA GLY A 74 -7.29 -14.40 8.95
C GLY A 74 -7.50 -13.05 9.64
N MET A 75 -8.42 -13.05 10.59
CA MET A 75 -8.72 -11.83 11.37
C MET A 75 -7.51 -11.31 12.14
N LYS A 76 -6.63 -12.19 12.58
CA LYS A 76 -5.42 -11.76 13.29
C LYS A 76 -4.51 -10.90 12.42
N THR A 77 -4.36 -11.28 11.15
CA THR A 77 -3.60 -10.49 10.19
C THR A 77 -4.26 -9.12 9.99
N VAL A 78 -5.59 -9.09 9.88
CA VAL A 78 -6.34 -7.84 9.76
C VAL A 78 -6.10 -6.95 10.98
N GLU A 79 -6.25 -7.50 12.17
CA GLU A 79 -6.07 -6.75 13.43
C GLU A 79 -4.67 -6.14 13.53
N ASN A 80 -3.65 -6.92 13.18
CA ASN A 80 -2.26 -6.50 13.27
C ASN A 80 -1.90 -5.38 12.29
N ASN A 81 -2.69 -5.22 11.24
CA ASN A 81 -2.39 -4.25 10.18
C ASN A 81 -3.41 -3.11 10.08
N ARG A 82 -4.44 -3.14 10.90
CA ARG A 82 -5.59 -2.23 10.79
C ARG A 82 -5.20 -0.77 10.72
N GLY A 83 -4.23 -0.34 11.51
CA GLY A 83 -3.79 1.04 11.55
C GLY A 83 -3.13 1.56 10.28
N ASN A 84 -2.69 0.64 9.42
CA ASN A 84 -2.00 0.99 8.18
C ASN A 84 -2.88 0.84 6.93
N LEU A 85 -4.15 0.49 7.11
CA LEU A 85 -5.05 0.17 6.01
C LEU A 85 -6.33 1.01 6.05
N THR A 86 -6.88 1.25 4.87
CA THR A 86 -8.15 1.96 4.73
C THR A 86 -8.87 1.48 3.47
N VAL A 87 -10.15 1.76 3.40
CA VAL A 87 -10.97 1.56 2.19
C VAL A 87 -11.43 2.88 1.59
N ILE A 88 -11.04 4.00 2.19
CA ILE A 88 -11.47 5.34 1.80
C ILE A 88 -10.33 6.01 1.05
N SER A 89 -10.62 6.51 -0.17
CA SER A 89 -9.65 7.30 -0.91
C SER A 89 -9.48 8.67 -0.26
N PRO A 90 -8.25 9.18 -0.19
CA PRO A 90 -8.03 10.53 0.31
C PRO A 90 -8.75 11.52 -0.59
N ARG A 91 -9.34 12.54 0.01
CA ARG A 91 -10.00 13.59 -0.75
C ARG A 91 -8.96 14.45 -1.46
N PRO A 92 -9.25 14.86 -2.70
CA PRO A 92 -8.38 15.78 -3.40
C PRO A 92 -8.32 17.15 -2.73
#